data_f961a6e4df5d2c317a8552e25aadfe85
#
_entry.id   f961a6e4df5d2c317a8552e25aadfe85
#
_cell.length_a   1.000
_cell.length_b   1.000
_cell.length_c   1.000
_cell.angle_alpha   90.00
_cell.angle_beta   90.00
_cell.angle_gamma   90.00
#
_symmetry.space_group_name_H-M   'P 1'
#
loop_
_entity.id
_entity.type
_entity.pdbx_description
1 polymer ?
#
loop_
_entity_poly.entity_id
_entity_poly.type
_entity_poly.pdbx_seq_one_letter_code
_entity_poly.pdbx_strand_id
1 'polypeptide(L)'
;MIGYTEVIQTMAAMIIFSMILISANSMIQRNTSMQIDGELEQEVISLGQEIIEEARSKSFDEQTQGDMPPSIIPGGFTPTSEFPTGEDQETRERSEFIAFEDYHNWSEIITTPHGDFNISVEVYYVDETSFEKVENQTTFKKIDVTVTSEFLHGGNEPKIYKLEFIRNYYAE
;
A
#
# COMPACT_ATOMS: atom_id res chain seq x y z
N MET A 1 -15.67 -2.96 67.79
CA MET A 1 -16.80 -2.63 66.92
C MET A 1 -16.26 -1.83 65.76
N ILE A 2 -16.36 -2.34 64.55
CA ILE A 2 -16.01 -1.55 63.36
C ILE A 2 -17.07 -0.46 63.23
N GLY A 3 -16.64 0.80 63.25
CA GLY A 3 -17.56 1.93 63.16
C GLY A 3 -18.19 2.03 61.79
N TYR A 4 -19.45 2.44 61.71
CA TYR A 4 -20.23 2.59 60.46
C TYR A 4 -19.46 3.49 59.42
N THR A 5 -18.70 4.45 59.91
CA THR A 5 -17.85 5.33 59.15
C THR A 5 -16.67 4.61 58.50
N GLU A 6 -16.06 3.63 59.13
CA GLU A 6 -14.95 2.85 58.56
C GLU A 6 -15.40 1.94 57.43
N VAL A 7 -16.64 1.41 57.51
CA VAL A 7 -17.22 0.61 56.45
C VAL A 7 -17.51 1.47 55.22
N ILE A 8 -18.04 2.67 55.39
CA ILE A 8 -18.28 3.59 54.30
C ILE A 8 -16.97 4.03 53.61
N GLN A 9 -15.92 4.30 54.39
CA GLN A 9 -14.62 4.65 53.85
C GLN A 9 -14.00 3.51 53.04
N THR A 10 -14.07 2.29 53.52
CA THR A 10 -13.56 1.12 52.78
C THR A 10 -14.32 0.86 51.50
N MET A 11 -15.64 1.02 51.54
CA MET A 11 -16.47 0.92 50.32
C MET A 11 -16.13 1.99 49.28
N ALA A 12 -15.97 3.25 49.73
CA ALA A 12 -15.59 4.35 48.86
C ALA A 12 -14.18 4.12 48.26
N ALA A 13 -13.23 3.67 49.04
CA ALA A 13 -11.89 3.32 48.59
C ALA A 13 -11.90 2.17 47.53
N MET A 14 -12.73 1.15 47.74
CA MET A 14 -12.89 0.07 46.77
C MET A 14 -13.48 0.54 45.44
N ILE A 15 -14.44 1.45 45.46
CA ILE A 15 -15.05 2.03 44.26
C ILE A 15 -14.00 2.81 43.47
N ILE A 16 -13.25 3.69 44.14
CA ILE A 16 -12.18 4.48 43.52
C ILE A 16 -11.12 3.56 42.90
N PHE A 17 -10.67 2.57 43.66
CA PHE A 17 -9.69 1.60 43.17
C PHE A 17 -10.18 0.82 41.94
N SER A 18 -11.43 0.40 41.96
CA SER A 18 -12.05 -0.28 40.82
C SER A 18 -12.11 0.61 39.57
N MET A 19 -12.43 1.90 39.73
CA MET A 19 -12.41 2.87 38.62
C MET A 19 -11.00 3.04 38.05
N ILE A 20 -9.98 3.10 38.89
CA ILE A 20 -8.58 3.20 38.46
C ILE A 20 -8.18 1.95 37.67
N LEU A 21 -8.52 0.76 38.16
CA LEU A 21 -8.22 -0.50 37.46
C LEU A 21 -8.90 -0.58 36.09
N ILE A 22 -10.17 -0.20 35.99
CA ILE A 22 -10.91 -0.18 34.73
C ILE A 22 -10.26 0.81 33.75
N SER A 23 -9.90 2.01 34.23
CA SER A 23 -9.24 3.02 33.41
C SER A 23 -7.86 2.56 32.93
N ALA A 24 -7.06 1.96 33.79
CA ALA A 24 -5.77 1.41 33.44
C ALA A 24 -5.87 0.29 32.39
N ASN A 25 -6.81 -0.63 32.58
CA ASN A 25 -7.05 -1.71 31.62
C ASN A 25 -7.52 -1.19 30.25
N SER A 26 -8.42 -0.21 30.24
CA SER A 26 -8.84 0.48 29.01
C SER A 26 -7.67 1.15 28.28
N MET A 27 -6.76 1.78 29.02
CA MET A 27 -5.59 2.43 28.44
C MET A 27 -4.63 1.40 27.84
N ILE A 28 -4.40 0.28 28.51
CA ILE A 28 -3.57 -0.81 27.98
C ILE A 28 -4.16 -1.35 26.68
N GLN A 29 -5.46 -1.65 26.66
CA GLN A 29 -6.12 -2.15 25.46
C GLN A 29 -6.03 -1.19 24.27
N ARG A 30 -6.25 0.11 24.51
CA ARG A 30 -6.10 1.12 23.46
C ARG A 30 -4.66 1.21 22.94
N ASN A 31 -3.67 1.20 23.84
CA ASN A 31 -2.27 1.26 23.44
C ASN A 31 -1.88 0.03 22.61
N THR A 32 -2.33 -1.17 23.01
CA THR A 32 -2.08 -2.40 22.25
C THR A 32 -2.73 -2.36 20.87
N SER A 33 -3.98 -1.89 20.77
CA SER A 33 -4.65 -1.74 19.48
C SER A 33 -3.90 -0.75 18.58
N MET A 34 -3.53 0.43 19.10
CA MET A 34 -2.76 1.42 18.33
C MET A 34 -1.39 0.89 17.88
N GLN A 35 -0.75 0.03 18.68
CA GLN A 35 0.52 -0.57 18.29
C GLN A 35 0.32 -1.57 17.14
N ILE A 36 -0.68 -2.44 17.22
CA ILE A 36 -1.01 -3.39 16.16
C ILE A 36 -1.38 -2.66 14.86
N ASP A 37 -2.22 -1.63 14.95
CA ASP A 37 -2.59 -0.81 13.81
C ASP A 37 -1.35 -0.16 13.16
N GLY A 38 -0.42 0.33 13.96
CA GLY A 38 0.84 0.90 13.49
C GLY A 38 1.77 -0.11 12.81
N GLU A 39 1.85 -1.34 13.33
CA GLU A 39 2.61 -2.44 12.73
C GLU A 39 2.02 -2.84 11.37
N LEU A 40 0.69 -2.96 11.28
CA LEU A 40 -0.02 -3.23 10.03
C LEU A 40 0.19 -2.13 8.98
N GLU A 41 0.09 -0.86 9.38
CA GLU A 41 0.36 0.28 8.47
C GLU A 41 1.79 0.27 7.93
N GLN A 42 2.75 -0.02 8.78
CA GLN A 42 4.16 -0.12 8.36
C GLN A 42 4.38 -1.27 7.38
N GLU A 43 3.73 -2.41 7.59
CA GLU A 43 3.82 -3.57 6.69
C GLU A 43 3.23 -3.25 5.31
N VAL A 44 2.05 -2.62 5.26
CA VAL A 44 1.42 -2.15 4.02
C VAL A 44 2.34 -1.22 3.23
N ILE A 45 2.93 -0.23 3.90
CA ILE A 45 3.85 0.71 3.26
C ILE A 45 5.07 -0.03 2.73
N SER A 46 5.60 -0.98 3.49
CA SER A 46 6.75 -1.79 3.07
C SER A 46 6.44 -2.64 1.83
N LEU A 47 5.29 -3.31 1.80
CA LEU A 47 4.84 -4.11 0.66
C LEU A 47 4.66 -3.24 -0.60
N GLY A 48 4.00 -2.09 -0.47
CA GLY A 48 3.82 -1.17 -1.59
C GLY A 48 5.13 -0.59 -2.12
N GLN A 49 6.06 -0.26 -1.22
CA GLN A 49 7.38 0.22 -1.58
C GLN A 49 8.22 -0.85 -2.28
N GLU A 50 8.15 -2.11 -1.85
CA GLU A 50 8.83 -3.23 -2.51
C GLU A 50 8.44 -3.33 -3.98
N ILE A 51 7.14 -3.27 -4.29
CA ILE A 51 6.65 -3.31 -5.66
C ILE A 51 7.15 -2.12 -6.48
N ILE A 52 7.09 -0.91 -5.92
CA ILE A 52 7.58 0.30 -6.60
C ILE A 52 9.08 0.20 -6.89
N GLU A 53 9.89 -0.23 -5.93
CA GLU A 53 11.35 -0.35 -6.12
C GLU A 53 11.69 -1.46 -7.13
N GLU A 54 10.96 -2.57 -7.12
CA GLU A 54 11.12 -3.59 -8.13
C GLU A 54 10.77 -3.07 -9.53
N ALA A 55 9.61 -2.41 -9.69
CA ALA A 55 9.20 -1.81 -10.95
C ALA A 55 10.21 -0.75 -11.46
N ARG A 56 10.78 0.05 -10.56
CA ARG A 56 11.84 1.01 -10.90
C ARG A 56 13.11 0.36 -11.43
N SER A 57 13.41 -0.85 -11.00
CA SER A 57 14.60 -1.59 -11.45
C SER A 57 14.47 -2.16 -12.87
N LYS A 58 13.25 -2.24 -13.41
CA LYS A 58 12.96 -2.74 -14.76
C LYS A 58 13.22 -1.66 -15.81
N SER A 59 13.20 -2.01 -17.09
CA SER A 59 13.26 -1.02 -18.18
C SER A 59 12.09 -0.01 -18.08
N PHE A 60 12.29 1.22 -18.56
CA PHE A 60 11.22 2.22 -18.59
C PHE A 60 10.04 1.77 -19.46
N ASP A 61 10.34 1.08 -20.55
CA ASP A 61 9.39 0.60 -21.54
C ASP A 61 9.96 -0.67 -22.21
N GLU A 62 9.11 -1.58 -22.65
CA GLU A 62 9.54 -2.79 -23.35
C GLU A 62 10.42 -2.45 -24.57
N GLN A 63 10.08 -1.39 -25.30
CA GLN A 63 10.83 -0.92 -26.45
C GLN A 63 12.18 -0.30 -26.11
N THR A 64 12.46 -0.04 -24.82
CA THR A 64 13.76 0.49 -24.35
C THR A 64 14.71 -0.60 -23.86
N GLN A 65 14.33 -1.86 -24.01
CA GLN A 65 15.20 -2.99 -23.72
C GLN A 65 16.26 -3.14 -24.83
N GLY A 66 17.52 -3.17 -24.44
CA GLY A 66 18.62 -3.39 -25.35
C GLY A 66 19.39 -2.12 -25.70
N ASP A 67 20.34 -2.23 -26.65
CA ASP A 67 21.32 -1.20 -26.98
C ASP A 67 20.75 -0.07 -27.88
N MET A 68 19.51 -0.21 -28.38
CA MET A 68 18.90 0.77 -29.29
C MET A 68 17.54 1.24 -28.76
N PRO A 69 17.49 2.42 -28.16
CA PRO A 69 16.20 3.04 -27.81
C PRO A 69 15.39 3.35 -29.09
N PRO A 70 14.05 3.50 -28.98
CA PRO A 70 13.20 3.90 -30.08
C PRO A 70 13.73 5.15 -30.77
N SER A 71 13.65 5.18 -32.11
CA SER A 71 14.15 6.33 -32.91
C SER A 71 13.28 7.58 -32.75
N ILE A 72 12.07 7.44 -32.24
CA ILE A 72 11.12 8.53 -31.99
C ILE A 72 10.63 8.41 -30.53
N ILE A 73 10.90 9.42 -29.73
CA ILE A 73 10.49 9.51 -28.32
C ILE A 73 9.55 10.71 -28.17
N PRO A 74 8.36 10.54 -27.53
CA PRO A 74 7.83 9.33 -26.87
C PRO A 74 7.08 8.38 -27.82
N GLY A 75 6.84 8.72 -29.06
CA GLY A 75 5.97 7.99 -29.98
C GLY A 75 6.38 6.54 -30.32
N GLY A 76 7.59 6.13 -29.95
CA GLY A 76 8.08 4.77 -30.12
C GLY A 76 7.95 3.89 -28.88
N PHE A 77 7.37 4.40 -27.80
CA PHE A 77 7.07 3.61 -26.60
C PHE A 77 5.83 2.73 -26.81
N THR A 78 5.64 1.76 -25.95
CA THR A 78 4.49 0.86 -25.96
C THR A 78 3.19 1.65 -25.73
N PRO A 79 2.20 1.62 -26.66
CA PRO A 79 0.95 2.33 -26.44
C PRO A 79 0.14 1.72 -25.32
N THR A 80 -0.67 2.53 -24.61
CA THR A 80 -1.50 2.09 -23.48
C THR A 80 -2.42 0.90 -23.84
N SER A 81 -2.85 0.81 -25.10
CA SER A 81 -3.68 -0.28 -25.58
C SER A 81 -2.98 -1.64 -25.65
N GLU A 82 -1.66 -1.66 -25.59
CA GLU A 82 -0.82 -2.86 -25.59
C GLU A 82 -0.29 -3.22 -24.20
N PHE A 83 -0.64 -2.44 -23.18
CA PHE A 83 -0.31 -2.78 -21.79
C PHE A 83 -1.03 -4.08 -21.40
N PRO A 84 -0.39 -4.94 -20.59
CA PRO A 84 -0.99 -6.20 -20.16
C PRO A 84 -2.34 -5.97 -19.49
N THR A 85 -3.35 -6.78 -19.86
CA THR A 85 -4.71 -6.67 -19.28
C THR A 85 -5.33 -8.04 -19.07
N GLY A 86 -6.25 -8.14 -18.08
CA GLY A 86 -7.11 -9.29 -17.88
C GLY A 86 -6.39 -10.62 -17.70
N GLU A 87 -6.84 -11.65 -18.45
CA GLU A 87 -6.37 -13.03 -18.31
C GLU A 87 -4.87 -13.21 -18.54
N ASP A 88 -4.25 -12.38 -19.36
CA ASP A 88 -2.81 -12.43 -19.61
C ASP A 88 -2.00 -12.08 -18.37
N GLN A 89 -2.54 -11.19 -17.54
CA GLN A 89 -1.85 -10.73 -16.32
C GLN A 89 -2.04 -11.69 -15.14
N GLU A 90 -3.17 -12.39 -15.05
CA GLU A 90 -3.46 -13.35 -13.98
C GLU A 90 -2.52 -14.56 -13.98
N THR A 91 -1.94 -14.89 -15.14
CA THR A 91 -1.05 -16.05 -15.31
C THR A 91 0.43 -15.72 -15.28
N ARG A 92 0.81 -14.43 -15.37
CA ARG A 92 2.22 -14.01 -15.38
C ARG A 92 2.77 -13.90 -13.97
N GLU A 93 3.95 -14.50 -13.76
CA GLU A 93 4.69 -14.32 -12.53
C GLU A 93 5.48 -13.00 -12.54
N ARG A 94 5.51 -12.31 -11.43
CA ARG A 94 6.27 -11.05 -11.23
C ARG A 94 7.76 -11.18 -11.63
N SER A 95 8.32 -12.39 -11.51
CA SER A 95 9.67 -12.70 -11.93
C SER A 95 9.93 -12.55 -13.43
N GLU A 96 8.87 -12.61 -14.25
CA GLU A 96 8.90 -12.49 -15.70
C GLU A 96 8.79 -11.06 -16.21
N PHE A 97 8.52 -10.11 -15.32
CA PHE A 97 8.37 -8.70 -15.67
C PHE A 97 9.72 -8.09 -16.03
N ILE A 98 9.75 -7.43 -17.17
CA ILE A 98 10.96 -6.86 -17.79
C ILE A 98 10.88 -5.36 -17.97
N ALA A 99 9.66 -4.81 -18.03
CA ALA A 99 9.38 -3.40 -18.23
C ALA A 99 8.41 -2.84 -17.16
N PHE A 100 8.39 -1.53 -17.02
CA PHE A 100 7.58 -0.84 -16.02
C PHE A 100 6.08 -1.05 -16.25
N GLU A 101 5.64 -1.08 -17.51
CA GLU A 101 4.25 -1.36 -17.89
C GLU A 101 3.80 -2.79 -17.62
N ASP A 102 4.71 -3.74 -17.45
CA ASP A 102 4.35 -5.13 -17.11
C ASP A 102 3.58 -5.24 -15.78
N TYR A 103 3.71 -4.26 -14.92
CA TYR A 103 2.95 -4.19 -13.67
C TYR A 103 1.50 -3.72 -13.85
N HIS A 104 1.11 -3.26 -15.05
CA HIS A 104 -0.25 -2.76 -15.29
C HIS A 104 -1.30 -3.85 -15.10
N ASN A 105 -2.34 -3.58 -14.27
CA ASN A 105 -3.40 -4.52 -13.89
C ASN A 105 -2.93 -5.81 -13.19
N TRP A 106 -1.69 -5.84 -12.70
CA TRP A 106 -1.23 -6.95 -11.89
C TRP A 106 -1.81 -6.88 -10.47
N SER A 107 -2.15 -8.05 -9.94
CA SER A 107 -2.61 -8.20 -8.56
C SER A 107 -2.13 -9.50 -7.94
N GLU A 108 -1.81 -9.45 -6.65
CA GLU A 108 -1.35 -10.61 -5.88
C GLU A 108 -1.86 -10.53 -4.44
N ILE A 109 -2.10 -11.69 -3.82
CA ILE A 109 -2.37 -11.80 -2.39
C ILE A 109 -1.09 -12.26 -1.71
N ILE A 110 -0.53 -11.41 -0.85
CA ILE A 110 0.66 -11.71 -0.06
C ILE A 110 0.24 -12.06 1.35
N THR A 111 0.53 -13.31 1.77
CA THR A 111 0.29 -13.77 3.14
C THR A 111 1.48 -13.45 4.03
N THR A 112 1.24 -12.73 5.11
CA THR A 112 2.23 -12.36 6.11
C THR A 112 1.83 -12.90 7.49
N PRO A 113 2.67 -12.81 8.52
CA PRO A 113 2.29 -13.15 9.89
C PRO A 113 1.09 -12.36 10.44
N HIS A 114 0.80 -11.19 9.87
CA HIS A 114 -0.33 -10.33 10.27
C HIS A 114 -1.59 -10.52 9.43
N GLY A 115 -1.56 -11.41 8.43
CA GLY A 115 -2.71 -11.76 7.59
C GLY A 115 -2.45 -11.58 6.11
N ASP A 116 -3.54 -11.62 5.34
CA ASP A 116 -3.49 -11.52 3.89
C ASP A 116 -3.65 -10.06 3.44
N PHE A 117 -2.75 -9.65 2.56
CA PHE A 117 -2.78 -8.34 1.92
C PHE A 117 -3.01 -8.51 0.42
N ASN A 118 -4.04 -7.88 -0.09
CA ASN A 118 -4.31 -7.84 -1.52
C ASN A 118 -3.66 -6.58 -2.10
N ILE A 119 -2.74 -6.78 -3.04
CA ILE A 119 -2.04 -5.74 -3.76
C ILE A 119 -2.59 -5.67 -5.18
N SER A 120 -2.87 -4.48 -5.66
CA SER A 120 -3.24 -4.22 -7.05
C SER A 120 -2.46 -3.03 -7.58
N VAL A 121 -2.04 -3.12 -8.83
CA VAL A 121 -1.16 -2.13 -9.46
C VAL A 121 -1.78 -1.60 -10.75
N GLU A 122 -1.71 -0.29 -10.94
CA GLU A 122 -2.08 0.38 -12.18
C GLU A 122 -0.89 1.21 -12.68
N VAL A 123 -0.51 1.03 -13.95
CA VAL A 123 0.52 1.83 -14.62
C VAL A 123 -0.09 2.56 -15.79
N TYR A 124 0.27 3.81 -15.98
CA TYR A 124 -0.23 4.64 -17.07
C TYR A 124 0.72 5.79 -17.39
N TYR A 125 0.56 6.36 -18.59
CA TYR A 125 1.26 7.59 -18.95
C TYR A 125 0.61 8.80 -18.28
N VAL A 126 1.44 9.79 -17.95
CA VAL A 126 1.00 11.06 -17.37
C VAL A 126 1.56 12.25 -18.16
N ASP A 127 0.83 13.35 -18.13
CA ASP A 127 1.28 14.61 -18.69
C ASP A 127 2.49 15.16 -17.92
N GLU A 128 3.43 15.74 -18.64
CA GLU A 128 4.70 16.23 -18.08
C GLU A 128 4.57 17.39 -17.09
N THR A 129 3.43 18.08 -17.10
CA THR A 129 3.21 19.30 -16.30
C THR A 129 2.17 19.07 -15.19
N SER A 130 1.04 18.45 -15.54
CA SER A 130 -0.07 18.23 -14.62
C SER A 130 0.03 16.92 -13.85
N PHE A 131 0.82 15.96 -14.37
CA PHE A 131 0.90 14.58 -13.89
C PHE A 131 -0.45 13.84 -13.87
N GLU A 132 -1.40 14.32 -14.66
CA GLU A 132 -2.69 13.67 -14.86
C GLU A 132 -2.55 12.56 -15.92
N LYS A 133 -3.40 11.52 -15.79
CA LYS A 133 -3.44 10.37 -16.71
C LYS A 133 -3.75 10.83 -18.14
N VAL A 134 -2.96 10.33 -19.10
CA VAL A 134 -3.15 10.57 -20.53
C VAL A 134 -3.11 9.25 -21.30
N GLU A 135 -3.79 9.21 -22.44
CA GLU A 135 -3.81 8.01 -23.31
C GLU A 135 -2.60 7.93 -24.26
N ASN A 136 -1.99 9.07 -24.57
CA ASN A 136 -0.83 9.13 -25.46
C ASN A 136 0.45 8.79 -24.72
N GLN A 137 1.44 8.24 -25.45
CA GLN A 137 2.78 8.02 -24.90
C GLN A 137 3.42 9.36 -24.52
N THR A 138 4.04 9.38 -23.35
CA THR A 138 4.84 10.50 -22.83
C THR A 138 6.15 9.96 -22.27
N THR A 139 7.04 10.85 -21.88
CA THR A 139 8.29 10.49 -21.19
C THR A 139 8.11 10.23 -19.71
N PHE A 140 6.87 10.26 -19.20
CA PHE A 140 6.52 10.03 -17.82
C PHE A 140 5.51 8.90 -17.69
N LYS A 141 5.81 7.92 -16.86
CA LYS A 141 4.86 6.86 -16.43
C LYS A 141 4.62 6.97 -14.94
N LYS A 142 3.40 6.75 -14.52
CA LYS A 142 3.01 6.68 -13.11
C LYS A 142 2.57 5.26 -12.76
N ILE A 143 3.01 4.78 -11.60
CA ILE A 143 2.56 3.57 -10.98
C ILE A 143 1.76 3.91 -9.73
N ASP A 144 0.59 3.34 -9.61
CA ASP A 144 -0.29 3.39 -8.46
C ASP A 144 -0.38 2.00 -7.85
N VAL A 145 0.13 1.83 -6.64
CA VAL A 145 0.06 0.58 -5.88
C VAL A 145 -0.97 0.72 -4.80
N THR A 146 -2.02 -0.08 -4.86
CA THR A 146 -3.09 -0.12 -3.88
C THR A 146 -2.97 -1.38 -3.04
N VAL A 147 -2.93 -1.23 -1.72
CA VAL A 147 -2.87 -2.33 -0.76
C VAL A 147 -4.10 -2.30 0.12
N THR A 148 -4.78 -3.44 0.21
CA THR A 148 -5.97 -3.63 1.05
C THR A 148 -5.84 -4.91 1.88
N SER A 149 -6.46 -4.94 3.06
CA SER A 149 -6.55 -6.14 3.89
C SER A 149 -7.82 -6.08 4.74
N GLU A 150 -8.36 -7.24 5.08
CA GLU A 150 -9.50 -7.35 6.00
C GLU A 150 -9.16 -6.88 7.42
N PHE A 151 -7.88 -6.86 7.78
CA PHE A 151 -7.39 -6.45 9.10
C PHE A 151 -7.13 -4.94 9.21
N LEU A 152 -7.14 -4.22 8.08
CA LEU A 152 -6.96 -2.77 8.03
C LEU A 152 -8.31 -2.07 8.18
N HIS A 153 -8.60 -1.57 9.35
CA HIS A 153 -9.87 -0.89 9.62
C HIS A 153 -9.67 0.62 9.87
N GLY A 154 -10.42 1.42 9.12
CA GLY A 154 -10.60 2.85 9.38
C GLY A 154 -11.98 3.12 10.01
N GLY A 155 -12.22 2.59 11.22
CA GLY A 155 -13.55 2.60 11.82
C GLY A 155 -14.40 1.42 11.34
N ASN A 156 -15.50 1.68 10.63
CA ASN A 156 -16.41 0.64 10.09
C ASN A 156 -16.13 0.25 8.63
N GLU A 157 -15.15 0.89 7.98
CA GLU A 157 -14.81 0.64 6.58
C GLU A 157 -13.39 0.11 6.44
N PRO A 158 -13.11 -0.75 5.43
CA PRO A 158 -11.75 -1.20 5.14
C PRO A 158 -10.90 0.01 4.74
N LYS A 159 -9.72 0.11 5.33
CA LYS A 159 -8.75 1.17 5.00
C LYS A 159 -7.96 0.74 3.77
N ILE A 160 -7.90 1.63 2.78
CA ILE A 160 -7.18 1.44 1.53
C ILE A 160 -5.93 2.31 1.57
N TYR A 161 -4.78 1.72 1.31
CA TYR A 161 -3.53 2.44 1.19
C TYR A 161 -3.12 2.51 -0.27
N LYS A 162 -2.80 3.71 -0.73
CA LYS A 162 -2.36 3.96 -2.09
C LYS A 162 -0.99 4.62 -2.06
N LEU A 163 -0.02 3.98 -2.70
CA LEU A 163 1.32 4.52 -2.92
C LEU A 163 1.46 4.86 -4.40
N GLU A 164 2.07 6.00 -4.68
CA GLU A 164 2.22 6.51 -6.03
C GLU A 164 3.69 6.81 -6.31
N PHE A 165 4.13 6.51 -7.54
CA PHE A 165 5.46 6.89 -7.99
C PHE A 165 5.43 7.29 -9.47
N ILE A 166 6.14 8.35 -9.82
CA ILE A 166 6.27 8.83 -11.19
C ILE A 166 7.71 8.62 -11.65
N ARG A 167 7.86 7.93 -12.76
CA ARG A 167 9.13 7.67 -13.42
C ARG A 167 9.26 8.53 -14.68
N ASN A 168 10.42 9.18 -14.82
CA ASN A 168 10.78 9.90 -16.05
C ASN A 168 11.80 9.06 -16.83
N TYR A 169 11.62 8.93 -18.13
CA TYR A 169 12.53 8.23 -19.04
C TYR A 169 13.97 8.74 -18.98
N TYR A 170 14.17 10.05 -18.81
CA TYR A 170 15.49 10.68 -18.77
C TYR A 170 16.14 10.76 -17.39
N ALA A 171 15.42 10.36 -16.35
CA ALA A 171 15.93 10.37 -14.98
C ALA A 171 16.38 8.95 -14.60
N GLU A 172 17.62 8.59 -14.95
CA GLU A 172 18.32 7.43 -14.42
C GLU A 172 19.15 7.78 -13.18
#